data_fe3b118215d91fad07b7b7942e5532b3
#
_entry.id   fe3b118215d91fad07b7b7942e5532b3
#
_cell.length_a   1.000
_cell.length_b   1.000
_cell.length_c   1.000
_cell.angle_alpha   90.00
_cell.angle_beta   90.00
_cell.angle_gamma   90.00
#
_symmetry.space_group_name_H-M   'P 1'
#
loop_
_entity.id
_entity.type
_entity.pdbx_description
1 polymer ?
#
loop_
_entity_poly.entity_id
_entity_poly.type
_entity_poly.pdbx_seq_one_letter_code
_entity_poly.pdbx_strand_id
1 'polypeptide(L)'
;SREDASAALTATAQGYAEKNLTVVLPDCKLVLSPQETGARLDTEKLVADAWDYGRTGSVFARLKARSSVRTRPHTLDLSDYLVLDTEYIQGALTQLSGDVASTLTQTTVEVTGRDRKTGQTMVITMGTADRSVDMEGLYAKILKAYETDDFSPIQASYRETLPDKLDLKKIFDRYCTAPVDAVLDTETYDVTPEQEGYGFDLNKVQTQIDEAREGQVLTVAFGPLEPKVTAESLEKDLFRDVLGRCSTDYSNIPARTNNLILACEAIDGYIIKPGEIFSFNDVVGERTAEKGYQDALIYSGGLSVPALGGGVCQVASTI
;
A
#
# COMPACT_ATOMS: atom_id res chain seq x y z
N SER A 1 -65.31 16.68 8.04
CA SER A 1 -65.58 16.73 9.51
C SER A 1 -64.29 16.75 10.30
N ARG A 2 -64.36 16.95 11.62
CA ARG A 2 -63.18 16.76 12.49
C ARG A 2 -62.68 15.30 12.43
N GLU A 3 -63.59 14.37 12.32
CA GLU A 3 -63.30 12.93 12.23
C GLU A 3 -62.53 12.58 10.96
N ASP A 4 -62.94 13.17 9.81
CA ASP A 4 -62.23 12.93 8.54
C ASP A 4 -60.80 13.51 8.57
N ALA A 5 -60.60 14.67 9.19
CA ALA A 5 -59.29 15.27 9.39
C ALA A 5 -58.42 14.43 10.31
N SER A 6 -58.97 13.91 11.41
CA SER A 6 -58.26 12.99 12.31
C SER A 6 -57.89 11.70 11.62
N ALA A 7 -58.79 11.10 10.83
CA ALA A 7 -58.53 9.90 10.06
C ALA A 7 -57.41 10.09 9.01
N ALA A 8 -57.41 11.26 8.32
CA ALA A 8 -56.37 11.56 7.35
C ALA A 8 -54.97 11.69 7.96
N LEU A 9 -54.86 12.11 9.21
CA LEU A 9 -53.59 12.24 9.93
C LEU A 9 -53.12 10.94 10.61
N THR A 10 -53.99 9.94 10.67
CA THR A 10 -53.67 8.66 11.40
C THR A 10 -52.44 7.98 10.83
N ALA A 11 -52.28 7.91 9.51
CA ALA A 11 -51.13 7.26 8.88
C ALA A 11 -49.84 7.99 9.20
N THR A 12 -49.82 9.33 9.18
CA THR A 12 -48.64 10.12 9.55
C THR A 12 -48.32 9.97 11.03
N ALA A 13 -49.35 10.03 11.91
CA ALA A 13 -49.17 9.84 13.34
C ALA A 13 -48.61 8.46 13.70
N GLN A 14 -49.06 7.41 13.00
CA GLN A 14 -48.51 6.06 13.15
C GLN A 14 -47.05 6.00 12.76
N GLY A 15 -46.60 6.71 11.72
CA GLY A 15 -45.22 6.80 11.34
C GLY A 15 -44.29 7.19 12.49
N TYR A 16 -44.68 8.26 13.21
CA TYR A 16 -43.91 8.72 14.39
C TYR A 16 -43.96 7.73 15.57
N ALA A 17 -45.01 6.97 15.72
CA ALA A 17 -45.18 6.02 16.83
C ALA A 17 -44.55 4.64 16.59
N GLU A 18 -44.25 4.30 15.34
CA GLU A 18 -43.82 2.95 14.97
C GLU A 18 -42.39 2.89 14.36
N LYS A 19 -41.92 3.99 13.73
CA LYS A 19 -40.65 4.01 13.01
C LYS A 19 -39.50 4.41 13.92
N ASN A 20 -38.43 3.61 13.88
CA ASN A 20 -37.17 3.96 14.52
C ASN A 20 -36.35 4.88 13.63
N LEU A 21 -35.70 5.89 14.22
CA LEU A 21 -34.67 6.66 13.57
C LEU A 21 -33.30 6.08 13.92
N THR A 22 -32.49 5.77 12.93
CA THR A 22 -31.16 5.17 13.12
C THR A 22 -30.06 6.12 12.71
N VAL A 23 -29.10 6.38 13.59
CA VAL A 23 -27.83 7.03 13.27
C VAL A 23 -26.79 5.94 13.06
N VAL A 24 -26.10 5.93 11.92
CA VAL A 24 -25.10 4.95 11.53
C VAL A 24 -23.74 5.61 11.52
N LEU A 25 -22.81 5.07 12.32
CA LEU A 25 -21.39 5.39 12.33
C LEU A 25 -20.61 4.19 11.76
N PRO A 26 -19.31 4.34 11.44
CA PRO A 26 -18.51 3.26 10.84
C PRO A 26 -18.50 1.97 11.64
N ASP A 27 -18.45 2.04 12.98
CA ASP A 27 -18.28 0.90 13.86
C ASP A 27 -19.49 0.63 14.75
N CYS A 28 -20.46 1.52 14.81
CA CYS A 28 -21.64 1.39 15.68
C CYS A 28 -22.87 2.09 15.09
N LYS A 29 -23.99 1.87 15.75
CA LYS A 29 -25.27 2.52 15.41
C LYS A 29 -26.02 2.93 16.66
N LEU A 30 -26.66 4.07 16.63
CA LEU A 30 -27.65 4.51 17.62
C LEU A 30 -29.05 4.35 17.01
N VAL A 31 -29.91 3.61 17.69
CA VAL A 31 -31.32 3.45 17.32
C VAL A 31 -32.16 4.24 18.30
N LEU A 32 -32.94 5.18 17.79
CA LEU A 32 -33.88 5.98 18.57
C LEU A 32 -35.28 5.43 18.31
N SER A 33 -35.83 4.70 19.28
CA SER A 33 -37.17 4.16 19.18
C SER A 33 -38.22 5.20 19.63
N PRO A 34 -39.45 5.16 19.08
CA PRO A 34 -40.52 6.03 19.53
C PRO A 34 -40.90 5.88 20.99
N GLN A 35 -40.71 4.67 21.56
CA GLN A 35 -40.98 4.40 22.96
C GLN A 35 -40.06 5.14 23.91
N GLU A 36 -38.79 5.31 23.47
CA GLU A 36 -37.74 5.97 24.26
C GLU A 36 -37.76 7.49 24.03
N THR A 37 -37.93 7.94 22.79
CA THR A 37 -37.95 9.35 22.41
C THR A 37 -39.31 10.02 22.70
N GLY A 38 -40.33 9.23 23.04
CA GLY A 38 -41.70 9.75 23.19
C GLY A 38 -42.29 10.37 21.88
N ALA A 39 -41.66 10.01 20.73
CA ALA A 39 -42.01 10.60 19.45
C ALA A 39 -43.48 10.37 19.09
N ARG A 40 -44.25 11.43 18.99
CA ARG A 40 -45.64 11.38 18.58
C ARG A 40 -46.08 12.72 18.03
N LEU A 41 -47.11 12.68 17.19
CA LEU A 41 -47.76 13.87 16.70
C LEU A 41 -49.00 14.17 17.56
N ASP A 42 -49.11 15.37 18.11
CA ASP A 42 -50.32 15.86 18.81
C ASP A 42 -51.43 16.15 17.79
N THR A 43 -52.10 15.09 17.34
CA THR A 43 -53.14 15.16 16.35
C THR A 43 -54.38 15.86 16.86
N GLU A 44 -54.65 15.83 18.17
CA GLU A 44 -55.80 16.53 18.77
C GLU A 44 -55.62 18.02 18.68
N LYS A 45 -54.45 18.53 19.09
CA LYS A 45 -54.13 19.97 18.96
C LYS A 45 -54.09 20.42 17.50
N LEU A 46 -53.47 19.65 16.61
CA LEU A 46 -53.36 19.96 15.18
C LEU A 46 -54.75 20.06 14.53
N VAL A 47 -55.63 19.09 14.80
CA VAL A 47 -57.01 19.11 14.28
C VAL A 47 -57.82 20.27 14.89
N ALA A 48 -57.61 20.58 16.19
CA ALA A 48 -58.25 21.71 16.84
C ALA A 48 -57.83 23.04 16.19
N ASP A 49 -56.57 23.29 16.01
CA ASP A 49 -56.03 24.52 15.41
C ASP A 49 -56.47 24.68 13.94
N ALA A 50 -56.41 23.57 13.18
CA ALA A 50 -56.89 23.54 11.80
C ALA A 50 -58.41 23.84 11.74
N TRP A 51 -59.19 23.30 12.69
CA TRP A 51 -60.64 23.52 12.73
C TRP A 51 -60.98 24.95 13.14
N ASP A 52 -60.29 25.52 14.09
CA ASP A 52 -60.55 26.83 14.64
C ASP A 52 -60.11 27.97 13.72
N TYR A 53 -59.24 27.67 12.75
CA TYR A 53 -58.80 28.64 11.76
C TYR A 53 -59.96 29.23 10.96
N GLY A 54 -60.16 30.52 11.03
CA GLY A 54 -61.25 31.22 10.38
C GLY A 54 -62.67 31.03 10.99
N ARG A 55 -62.75 30.32 12.15
CA ARG A 55 -63.96 30.11 12.91
C ARG A 55 -63.95 30.85 14.26
N THR A 56 -62.78 31.06 14.83
CA THR A 56 -62.62 31.78 16.10
C THR A 56 -62.10 33.19 15.91
N GLY A 57 -62.19 34.03 16.95
CA GLY A 57 -61.78 35.43 16.92
C GLY A 57 -62.85 36.42 16.45
N SER A 58 -62.43 37.69 16.18
CA SER A 58 -63.36 38.78 15.74
C SER A 58 -63.91 38.48 14.37
N VAL A 59 -65.09 39.14 14.06
CA VAL A 59 -65.77 39.01 12.75
C VAL A 59 -64.80 39.33 11.59
N PHE A 60 -64.03 40.41 11.75
CA PHE A 60 -63.03 40.80 10.74
C PHE A 60 -61.88 39.77 10.59
N ALA A 61 -61.39 39.21 11.68
CA ALA A 61 -60.35 38.16 11.63
C ALA A 61 -60.90 36.93 10.90
N ARG A 62 -62.12 36.50 11.17
CA ARG A 62 -62.71 35.32 10.51
C ARG A 62 -62.98 35.60 9.00
N LEU A 63 -63.39 36.77 8.62
CA LEU A 63 -63.58 37.16 7.21
C LEU A 63 -62.20 37.18 6.49
N LYS A 64 -61.22 37.79 7.09
CA LYS A 64 -59.85 37.84 6.56
C LYS A 64 -59.24 36.40 6.38
N ALA A 65 -59.38 35.57 7.38
CA ALA A 65 -58.90 34.18 7.31
C ALA A 65 -59.61 33.40 6.19
N ARG A 66 -60.94 33.49 6.08
CA ARG A 66 -61.72 32.83 5.02
C ARG A 66 -61.41 33.36 3.62
N SER A 67 -61.14 34.68 3.49
CA SER A 67 -60.68 35.24 2.24
C SER A 67 -59.29 34.82 1.83
N SER A 68 -58.33 34.72 2.80
CA SER A 68 -56.95 34.31 2.52
C SER A 68 -56.84 32.87 2.05
N VAL A 69 -57.66 31.97 2.61
CA VAL A 69 -57.64 30.53 2.20
C VAL A 69 -58.08 30.32 0.75
N ARG A 70 -58.90 31.26 0.18
CA ARG A 70 -59.27 31.19 -1.24
C ARG A 70 -58.18 31.52 -2.20
N THR A 71 -57.15 32.26 -1.76
CA THR A 71 -56.02 32.71 -2.59
C THR A 71 -54.73 31.95 -2.25
N ARG A 72 -54.57 31.51 -0.98
CA ARG A 72 -53.43 30.74 -0.51
C ARG A 72 -53.92 29.69 0.50
N PRO A 73 -53.59 28.39 0.31
CA PRO A 73 -53.87 27.38 1.32
C PRO A 73 -53.22 27.75 2.65
N HIS A 74 -53.94 27.56 3.74
CA HIS A 74 -53.35 27.68 5.07
C HIS A 74 -52.64 26.38 5.40
N THR A 75 -51.33 26.46 5.62
CA THR A 75 -50.49 25.33 6.00
C THR A 75 -50.15 25.44 7.46
N LEU A 76 -50.28 24.35 8.18
CA LEU A 76 -49.75 24.18 9.53
C LEU A 76 -48.44 23.46 9.44
N ASP A 77 -47.46 23.89 10.21
CA ASP A 77 -46.17 23.21 10.30
C ASP A 77 -46.30 22.02 11.30
N LEU A 78 -45.96 20.81 10.85
CA LEU A 78 -46.06 19.63 11.72
C LEU A 78 -45.09 19.70 12.90
N SER A 79 -43.99 20.43 12.79
CA SER A 79 -43.03 20.65 13.87
C SER A 79 -43.66 21.29 15.13
N ASP A 80 -44.69 22.15 14.96
CA ASP A 80 -45.40 22.80 16.04
C ASP A 80 -46.25 21.82 16.89
N TYR A 81 -46.49 20.63 16.35
CA TYR A 81 -47.32 19.58 16.94
C TYR A 81 -46.54 18.30 17.24
N LEU A 82 -45.25 18.30 16.98
CA LEU A 82 -44.39 17.21 17.27
C LEU A 82 -44.01 17.20 18.77
N VAL A 83 -44.23 16.09 19.45
CA VAL A 83 -43.80 15.85 20.83
C VAL A 83 -42.60 14.92 20.79
N LEU A 84 -41.49 15.38 21.38
CA LEU A 84 -40.24 14.65 21.49
C LEU A 84 -39.66 14.85 22.88
N ASP A 85 -39.09 13.79 23.45
CA ASP A 85 -38.23 13.88 24.60
C ASP A 85 -36.79 14.24 24.15
N THR A 86 -36.56 15.56 24.10
CA THR A 86 -35.27 16.10 23.67
C THR A 86 -34.15 15.82 24.69
N GLU A 87 -34.48 15.65 25.98
CA GLU A 87 -33.51 15.30 27.02
C GLU A 87 -33.00 13.87 26.81
N TYR A 88 -33.91 12.94 26.51
CA TYR A 88 -33.51 11.58 26.16
C TYR A 88 -32.61 11.54 24.94
N ILE A 89 -32.95 12.25 23.86
CA ILE A 89 -32.13 12.30 22.64
C ILE A 89 -30.73 12.85 22.95
N GLN A 90 -30.61 13.91 23.73
CA GLN A 90 -29.32 14.48 24.14
C GLN A 90 -28.53 13.51 25.01
N GLY A 91 -29.21 12.82 25.92
CA GLY A 91 -28.60 11.77 26.74
C GLY A 91 -28.04 10.63 25.93
N ALA A 92 -28.83 10.11 24.97
CA ALA A 92 -28.41 9.03 24.07
C ALA A 92 -27.21 9.43 23.18
N LEU A 93 -27.20 10.66 22.69
CA LEU A 93 -26.05 11.20 21.95
C LEU A 93 -24.82 11.36 22.84
N THR A 94 -24.99 11.80 24.10
CA THR A 94 -23.89 11.94 25.06
C THR A 94 -23.27 10.58 25.36
N GLN A 95 -24.09 9.55 25.54
CA GLN A 95 -23.63 8.18 25.73
C GLN A 95 -22.86 7.70 24.47
N LEU A 96 -23.44 7.87 23.28
CA LEU A 96 -22.79 7.53 22.02
C LEU A 96 -21.42 8.22 21.88
N SER A 97 -21.35 9.51 22.22
CA SER A 97 -20.10 10.25 22.20
C SER A 97 -19.07 9.67 23.17
N GLY A 98 -19.51 9.28 24.38
CA GLY A 98 -18.63 8.62 25.36
C GLY A 98 -18.13 7.25 24.91
N ASP A 99 -18.97 6.46 24.27
CA ASP A 99 -18.63 5.12 23.77
C ASP A 99 -17.63 5.16 22.61
N VAL A 100 -17.65 6.24 21.84
CA VAL A 100 -16.80 6.43 20.63
C VAL A 100 -15.54 7.24 20.92
N ALA A 101 -15.57 8.10 21.94
CA ALA A 101 -14.45 9.00 22.24
C ALA A 101 -13.19 8.20 22.58
N SER A 102 -12.10 8.58 21.91
CA SER A 102 -10.75 8.08 22.18
C SER A 102 -9.78 9.25 22.25
N THR A 103 -8.68 9.06 22.95
CA THR A 103 -7.63 10.09 23.09
C THR A 103 -6.45 9.72 22.22
N LEU A 104 -5.91 10.71 21.52
CA LEU A 104 -4.71 10.55 20.70
C LEU A 104 -3.53 10.04 21.53
N THR A 105 -3.00 8.91 21.14
CA THR A 105 -1.67 8.45 21.58
C THR A 105 -0.78 8.23 20.35
N GLN A 106 0.49 8.65 20.46
CA GLN A 106 1.43 8.44 19.38
C GLN A 106 1.98 7.02 19.38
N THR A 107 2.32 6.51 18.19
CA THR A 107 3.04 5.25 18.07
C THR A 107 4.42 5.40 18.71
N THR A 108 4.78 4.48 19.60
CA THR A 108 6.07 4.46 20.27
C THR A 108 6.92 3.29 19.85
N VAL A 109 8.24 3.47 19.86
CA VAL A 109 9.21 2.45 19.50
C VAL A 109 10.30 2.37 20.55
N GLU A 110 10.50 1.18 21.08
CA GLU A 110 11.57 0.88 22.01
C GLU A 110 12.47 -0.21 21.41
N VAL A 111 13.79 0.06 21.35
CA VAL A 111 14.77 -0.93 20.92
C VAL A 111 15.56 -1.38 22.14
N THR A 112 15.49 -2.68 22.42
CA THR A 112 16.16 -3.32 23.54
C THR A 112 17.27 -4.27 23.04
N GLY A 113 18.29 -4.51 23.86
CA GLY A 113 19.49 -5.25 23.45
C GLY A 113 20.60 -4.31 22.98
N ARG A 114 21.86 -4.71 23.19
CA ARG A 114 23.01 -3.81 22.98
C ARG A 114 23.76 -4.03 21.67
N ASP A 115 23.75 -5.25 21.14
CA ASP A 115 24.56 -5.61 19.97
C ASP A 115 24.06 -6.88 19.27
N ARG A 116 24.72 -7.22 18.14
CA ARG A 116 24.44 -8.43 17.35
C ARG A 116 24.61 -9.74 18.13
N LYS A 117 25.44 -9.76 19.20
CA LYS A 117 25.74 -10.96 19.98
C LYS A 117 24.68 -11.28 21.01
N THR A 118 24.10 -10.24 21.60
CA THR A 118 23.06 -10.36 22.64
C THR A 118 21.64 -10.38 22.08
N GLY A 119 21.51 -10.12 20.77
CA GLY A 119 20.25 -9.95 20.10
C GLY A 119 19.61 -8.58 20.37
N GLN A 120 19.00 -8.01 19.36
CA GLN A 120 18.21 -6.79 19.48
C GLN A 120 16.77 -7.08 19.15
N THR A 121 15.87 -6.39 19.86
CA THR A 121 14.44 -6.49 19.63
C THR A 121 13.84 -5.10 19.65
N MET A 122 13.01 -4.82 18.67
CA MET A 122 12.21 -3.61 18.61
C MET A 122 10.79 -3.92 19.03
N VAL A 123 10.26 -3.15 19.97
CA VAL A 123 8.86 -3.20 20.40
C VAL A 123 8.19 -1.94 19.88
N ILE A 124 7.15 -2.11 19.07
CA ILE A 124 6.34 -1.04 18.51
C ILE A 124 4.98 -1.11 19.18
N THR A 125 4.58 -0.07 19.89
CA THR A 125 3.23 0.08 20.41
C THR A 125 2.47 1.03 19.52
N MET A 126 1.45 0.53 18.84
CA MET A 126 0.63 1.31 17.92
C MET A 126 -0.13 2.39 18.67
N GLY A 127 -0.15 3.58 18.10
CA GLY A 127 -0.92 4.68 18.64
C GLY A 127 -2.42 4.48 18.48
N THR A 128 -3.20 5.35 19.12
CA THR A 128 -4.66 5.40 19.04
C THR A 128 -5.07 6.74 18.46
N ALA A 129 -6.01 6.74 17.53
CA ALA A 129 -6.58 7.97 17.01
C ALA A 129 -7.41 8.70 18.07
N ASP A 130 -7.39 10.03 18.06
CA ASP A 130 -8.41 10.83 18.75
C ASP A 130 -9.69 10.83 17.91
N ARG A 131 -10.78 10.39 18.51
CA ARG A 131 -12.08 10.35 17.85
C ARG A 131 -13.12 11.12 18.63
N SER A 132 -13.92 11.89 17.94
CA SER A 132 -15.06 12.60 18.49
C SER A 132 -16.20 12.64 17.49
N VAL A 133 -17.41 12.87 17.99
CA VAL A 133 -18.63 12.99 17.19
C VAL A 133 -19.13 14.43 17.22
N ASP A 134 -19.59 14.95 16.10
CA ASP A 134 -20.26 16.25 16.03
C ASP A 134 -21.67 16.16 16.62
N MET A 135 -21.75 16.32 17.93
CA MET A 135 -22.98 16.20 18.71
C MET A 135 -24.05 17.20 18.26
N GLU A 136 -23.65 18.46 18.05
CA GLU A 136 -24.57 19.52 17.65
C GLU A 136 -25.12 19.26 16.24
N GLY A 137 -24.26 18.90 15.32
CA GLY A 137 -24.65 18.57 13.95
C GLY A 137 -25.55 17.33 13.88
N LEU A 138 -25.29 16.29 14.69
CA LEU A 138 -26.15 15.11 14.76
C LEU A 138 -27.50 15.41 15.40
N TYR A 139 -27.53 16.16 16.49
CA TYR A 139 -28.75 16.58 17.14
C TYR A 139 -29.65 17.36 16.18
N ALA A 140 -29.08 18.32 15.46
CA ALA A 140 -29.84 19.10 14.46
C ALA A 140 -30.40 18.21 13.32
N LYS A 141 -29.61 17.20 12.85
CA LYS A 141 -30.08 16.24 11.84
C LYS A 141 -31.21 15.35 12.36
N ILE A 142 -31.13 14.90 13.62
CA ILE A 142 -32.18 14.10 14.26
C ILE A 142 -33.45 14.90 14.36
N LEU A 143 -33.42 16.14 14.87
CA LEU A 143 -34.59 16.99 14.96
C LEU A 143 -35.22 17.22 13.57
N LYS A 144 -34.37 17.53 12.58
CA LYS A 144 -34.85 17.75 11.21
C LYS A 144 -35.49 16.48 10.63
N ALA A 145 -35.00 15.30 10.90
CA ALA A 145 -35.58 14.04 10.45
C ALA A 145 -37.01 13.87 11.01
N TYR A 146 -37.18 14.16 12.27
CA TYR A 146 -38.53 14.16 12.90
C TYR A 146 -39.43 15.26 12.33
N GLU A 147 -38.93 16.48 12.11
CA GLU A 147 -39.68 17.59 11.52
C GLU A 147 -40.17 17.29 10.10
N THR A 148 -39.39 16.53 9.33
CA THR A 148 -39.69 16.23 7.91
C THR A 148 -40.31 14.87 7.67
N ASP A 149 -40.62 14.09 8.73
CA ASP A 149 -41.10 12.68 8.66
C ASP A 149 -40.13 11.79 7.83
N ASP A 150 -38.84 12.08 7.89
CA ASP A 150 -37.79 11.32 7.19
C ASP A 150 -37.05 10.42 8.18
N PHE A 151 -37.41 9.14 8.24
CA PHE A 151 -36.80 8.13 9.08
C PHE A 151 -35.69 7.33 8.37
N SER A 152 -35.17 7.86 7.26
CA SER A 152 -34.00 7.28 6.59
C SER A 152 -32.79 7.29 7.54
N PRO A 153 -31.92 6.27 7.50
CA PRO A 153 -30.74 6.22 8.36
C PRO A 153 -29.84 7.44 8.16
N ILE A 154 -29.54 8.15 9.26
CA ILE A 154 -28.63 9.29 9.27
C ILE A 154 -27.20 8.76 9.25
N GLN A 155 -26.49 9.02 8.16
CA GLN A 155 -25.07 8.69 8.07
C GLN A 155 -24.24 9.74 8.83
N ALA A 156 -23.36 9.27 9.70
CA ALA A 156 -22.46 10.08 10.50
C ALA A 156 -21.01 9.56 10.38
N SER A 157 -20.06 10.42 10.66
CA SER A 157 -18.64 10.10 10.66
C SER A 157 -17.99 10.68 11.90
N TYR A 158 -16.82 10.13 12.26
CA TYR A 158 -15.99 10.69 13.31
C TYR A 158 -15.24 11.93 12.80
N ARG A 159 -15.00 12.86 13.69
CA ARG A 159 -13.88 13.78 13.58
C ARG A 159 -12.69 13.01 14.14
N GLU A 160 -11.70 12.75 13.29
CA GLU A 160 -10.58 11.88 13.64
C GLU A 160 -9.25 12.58 13.42
N THR A 161 -8.34 12.43 14.40
CA THR A 161 -6.94 12.82 14.28
C THR A 161 -6.10 11.56 14.47
N LEU A 162 -5.37 11.16 13.43
CA LEU A 162 -4.55 9.95 13.43
C LEU A 162 -3.19 10.21 14.10
N PRO A 163 -2.57 9.18 14.70
CA PRO A 163 -1.17 9.23 15.10
C PRO A 163 -0.25 9.53 13.92
N ASP A 164 0.89 10.14 14.21
CA ASP A 164 1.92 10.38 13.21
C ASP A 164 2.42 9.05 12.62
N LYS A 165 2.71 9.06 11.32
CA LYS A 165 3.25 7.88 10.65
C LYS A 165 4.67 7.60 11.14
N LEU A 166 4.91 6.35 11.49
CA LEU A 166 6.23 5.89 11.91
C LEU A 166 7.19 5.86 10.71
N ASP A 167 8.34 6.51 10.85
CA ASP A 167 9.42 6.47 9.85
C ASP A 167 10.38 5.30 10.15
N LEU A 168 10.02 4.12 9.63
CA LEU A 168 10.84 2.90 9.80
C LEU A 168 12.25 3.03 9.21
N LYS A 169 12.39 3.85 8.15
CA LYS A 169 13.70 4.04 7.52
C LYS A 169 14.68 4.72 8.46
N LYS A 170 14.24 5.75 9.20
CA LYS A 170 15.09 6.39 10.23
C LYS A 170 15.50 5.43 11.33
N ILE A 171 14.61 4.50 11.72
CA ILE A 171 14.93 3.49 12.71
C ILE A 171 15.95 2.51 12.15
N PHE A 172 15.74 2.05 10.92
CA PHE A 172 16.67 1.16 10.23
C PHE A 172 18.07 1.80 10.12
N ASP A 173 18.16 3.03 9.61
CA ASP A 173 19.41 3.74 9.43
C ASP A 173 20.18 3.95 10.75
N ARG A 174 19.45 4.00 11.88
CA ARG A 174 20.04 4.18 13.22
C ARG A 174 20.53 2.90 13.88
N TYR A 175 19.84 1.77 13.68
CA TYR A 175 20.06 0.54 14.44
C TYR A 175 20.50 -0.65 13.58
N CYS A 176 20.38 -0.55 12.27
CA CYS A 176 20.65 -1.65 11.34
C CYS A 176 21.84 -1.33 10.44
N THR A 177 22.35 -2.40 9.83
CA THR A 177 23.33 -2.31 8.74
C THR A 177 22.73 -3.01 7.54
N ALA A 178 22.63 -2.31 6.41
CA ALA A 178 22.13 -2.93 5.19
C ALA A 178 23.10 -3.99 4.67
N PRO A 179 22.63 -5.08 4.07
CA PRO A 179 23.49 -6.01 3.36
C PRO A 179 24.09 -5.33 2.11
N VAL A 180 25.27 -5.78 1.72
CA VAL A 180 25.94 -5.33 0.48
C VAL A 180 26.04 -6.53 -0.44
N ASP A 181 25.55 -6.40 -1.65
CA ASP A 181 25.61 -7.44 -2.68
C ASP A 181 27.04 -7.62 -3.18
N ALA A 182 27.39 -8.86 -3.58
CA ALA A 182 28.64 -9.12 -4.28
C ALA A 182 28.67 -8.37 -5.62
N VAL A 183 29.84 -7.90 -6.01
CA VAL A 183 30.05 -7.12 -7.24
C VAL A 183 31.11 -7.78 -8.10
N LEU A 184 30.80 -7.98 -9.38
CA LEU A 184 31.76 -8.42 -10.39
C LEU A 184 32.43 -7.18 -11.01
N ASP A 185 33.73 -7.12 -10.92
CA ASP A 185 34.51 -6.16 -11.71
C ASP A 185 34.54 -6.63 -13.18
N THR A 186 33.99 -5.86 -14.08
CA THR A 186 33.90 -6.19 -15.51
C THR A 186 35.20 -5.96 -16.27
N GLU A 187 36.22 -5.38 -15.64
CA GLU A 187 37.53 -5.19 -16.22
C GLU A 187 38.48 -6.37 -15.90
N THR A 188 38.50 -6.75 -14.62
CA THR A 188 39.41 -7.80 -14.11
C THR A 188 38.71 -9.15 -13.98
N TYR A 189 37.39 -9.19 -13.96
CA TYR A 189 36.54 -10.32 -13.62
C TYR A 189 36.69 -10.82 -12.20
N ASP A 190 37.27 -9.98 -11.32
CA ASP A 190 37.35 -10.27 -9.91
C ASP A 190 35.99 -10.07 -9.23
N VAL A 191 35.63 -10.95 -8.34
CA VAL A 191 34.40 -10.84 -7.54
C VAL A 191 34.74 -10.26 -6.18
N THR A 192 34.19 -9.06 -5.89
CA THR A 192 34.20 -8.56 -4.52
C THR A 192 33.08 -9.25 -3.76
N PRO A 193 33.37 -9.95 -2.65
CA PRO A 193 32.36 -10.70 -1.93
C PRO A 193 31.34 -9.80 -1.26
N GLU A 194 30.16 -10.36 -1.05
CA GLU A 194 29.07 -9.75 -0.33
C GLU A 194 29.36 -9.52 1.14
N GLN A 195 28.55 -8.67 1.76
CA GLN A 195 28.56 -8.46 3.21
C GLN A 195 27.16 -8.64 3.77
N GLU A 196 27.02 -9.49 4.78
CA GLU A 196 25.78 -9.64 5.51
C GLU A 196 25.42 -8.36 6.25
N GLY A 197 24.15 -7.96 6.14
CA GLY A 197 23.56 -6.93 6.96
C GLY A 197 23.14 -7.45 8.34
N TYR A 198 22.62 -6.55 9.16
CA TYR A 198 21.98 -6.90 10.42
C TYR A 198 20.84 -5.92 10.71
N GLY A 199 19.68 -6.44 11.06
CA GLY A 199 18.51 -5.61 11.32
C GLY A 199 17.21 -6.37 11.17
N PHE A 200 16.23 -5.72 10.57
CA PHE A 200 14.92 -6.30 10.27
C PHE A 200 14.52 -6.02 8.82
N ASP A 201 13.64 -6.84 8.28
CA ASP A 201 13.06 -6.63 6.95
C ASP A 201 12.06 -5.47 6.98
N LEU A 202 12.41 -4.36 6.32
CA LEU A 202 11.57 -3.15 6.26
C LEU A 202 10.18 -3.41 5.69
N ASN A 203 10.08 -4.21 4.63
CA ASN A 203 8.81 -4.46 3.96
C ASN A 203 7.90 -5.33 4.85
N LYS A 204 8.47 -6.33 5.48
CA LYS A 204 7.74 -7.22 6.39
C LYS A 204 7.21 -6.44 7.60
N VAL A 205 8.03 -5.59 8.20
CA VAL A 205 7.63 -4.79 9.36
C VAL A 205 6.60 -3.74 8.95
N GLN A 206 6.75 -3.10 7.77
CA GLN A 206 5.75 -2.16 7.26
C GLN A 206 4.39 -2.84 7.09
N THR A 207 4.35 -4.02 6.49
CA THR A 207 3.10 -4.80 6.35
C THR A 207 2.48 -5.10 7.71
N GLN A 208 3.28 -5.49 8.71
CA GLN A 208 2.79 -5.74 10.07
C GLN A 208 2.19 -4.48 10.72
N ILE A 209 2.78 -3.31 10.47
CA ILE A 209 2.27 -2.02 10.96
C ILE A 209 0.96 -1.65 10.27
N ASP A 210 0.88 -1.84 8.95
CA ASP A 210 -0.30 -1.50 8.15
C ASP A 210 -1.51 -2.38 8.50
N GLU A 211 -1.27 -3.61 8.96
CA GLU A 211 -2.30 -4.56 9.41
C GLU A 211 -2.61 -4.47 10.91
N ALA A 212 -1.79 -3.73 11.67
CA ALA A 212 -1.92 -3.66 13.11
C ALA A 212 -3.11 -2.81 13.54
N ARG A 213 -3.73 -3.22 14.67
CA ARG A 213 -4.80 -2.46 15.31
C ARG A 213 -4.23 -1.38 16.23
N GLU A 214 -5.03 -0.38 16.50
CA GLU A 214 -4.72 0.62 17.52
C GLU A 214 -4.41 -0.01 18.88
N GLY A 215 -3.38 0.48 19.55
CA GLY A 215 -2.90 -0.05 20.83
C GLY A 215 -2.21 -1.43 20.74
N GLN A 216 -2.13 -2.04 19.57
CA GLN A 216 -1.45 -3.33 19.41
C GLN A 216 0.05 -3.18 19.62
N VAL A 217 0.64 -4.18 20.26
CA VAL A 217 2.09 -4.28 20.47
C VAL A 217 2.66 -5.27 19.47
N LEU A 218 3.60 -4.80 18.66
CA LEU A 218 4.37 -5.62 17.72
C LEU A 218 5.78 -5.81 18.26
N THR A 219 6.31 -7.03 18.12
CA THR A 219 7.68 -7.36 18.54
C THR A 219 8.46 -7.84 17.32
N VAL A 220 9.54 -7.13 17.00
CA VAL A 220 10.41 -7.38 15.84
C VAL A 220 11.80 -7.74 16.34
N ALA A 221 12.22 -8.98 16.11
CA ALA A 221 13.58 -9.41 16.40
C ALA A 221 14.51 -8.98 15.26
N PHE A 222 15.71 -8.50 15.61
CA PHE A 222 16.77 -8.23 14.66
C PHE A 222 17.56 -9.50 14.38
N GLY A 223 18.00 -9.65 13.13
CA GLY A 223 18.76 -10.79 12.69
C GLY A 223 19.68 -10.46 11.51
N PRO A 224 20.41 -11.44 10.99
CA PRO A 224 21.17 -11.27 9.77
C PRO A 224 20.23 -10.91 8.61
N LEU A 225 20.70 -10.02 7.75
CA LEU A 225 20.05 -9.66 6.50
C LEU A 225 20.92 -10.16 5.37
N GLU A 226 20.39 -11.07 4.60
CA GLU A 226 21.14 -11.68 3.49
C GLU A 226 21.19 -10.73 2.29
N PRO A 227 22.35 -10.64 1.62
CA PRO A 227 22.48 -9.96 0.34
C PRO A 227 21.68 -10.69 -0.73
N LYS A 228 21.29 -9.98 -1.78
CA LYS A 228 20.55 -10.55 -2.91
C LYS A 228 21.45 -11.27 -3.90
N VAL A 229 22.68 -10.79 -4.03
CA VAL A 229 23.70 -11.35 -4.92
C VAL A 229 24.89 -11.78 -4.09
N THR A 230 25.26 -13.05 -4.18
CA THR A 230 26.41 -13.63 -3.51
C THR A 230 27.57 -13.87 -4.48
N ALA A 231 28.79 -13.92 -3.98
CA ALA A 231 29.96 -14.26 -4.77
C ALA A 231 29.79 -15.65 -5.44
N GLU A 232 29.27 -16.62 -4.69
CA GLU A 232 28.97 -17.96 -5.22
C GLU A 232 27.99 -17.89 -6.42
N SER A 233 26.97 -17.05 -6.36
CA SER A 233 26.00 -16.91 -7.46
C SER A 233 26.65 -16.30 -8.70
N LEU A 234 27.50 -15.29 -8.53
CA LEU A 234 28.22 -14.64 -9.63
C LEU A 234 29.23 -15.60 -10.27
N GLU A 235 30.04 -16.29 -9.46
CA GLU A 235 31.01 -17.25 -9.95
C GLU A 235 30.35 -18.42 -10.71
N LYS A 236 29.22 -18.91 -10.24
CA LYS A 236 28.47 -19.97 -10.88
C LYS A 236 27.86 -19.54 -12.23
N ASP A 237 27.49 -18.30 -12.38
CA ASP A 237 26.92 -17.76 -13.62
C ASP A 237 27.99 -17.26 -14.60
N LEU A 238 29.21 -17.01 -14.11
CA LEU A 238 30.33 -16.60 -14.93
C LEU A 238 30.78 -17.74 -15.85
N PHE A 239 30.79 -17.52 -17.17
CA PHE A 239 31.18 -18.51 -18.19
C PHE A 239 30.39 -19.83 -18.14
N ARG A 240 29.17 -19.83 -17.62
CA ARG A 240 28.35 -21.03 -17.47
C ARG A 240 27.97 -21.71 -18.79
N ASP A 241 27.70 -20.92 -19.83
CA ASP A 241 27.13 -21.41 -21.05
C ASP A 241 28.18 -21.52 -22.16
N VAL A 242 28.24 -22.67 -22.85
CA VAL A 242 29.06 -22.87 -24.02
C VAL A 242 28.31 -22.35 -25.24
N LEU A 243 28.78 -21.24 -25.84
CA LEU A 243 28.13 -20.59 -26.97
C LEU A 243 28.39 -21.30 -28.30
N GLY A 244 29.51 -21.99 -28.44
CA GLY A 244 29.85 -22.73 -29.66
C GLY A 244 30.97 -23.72 -29.45
N ARG A 245 31.08 -24.69 -30.34
CA ARG A 245 32.19 -25.63 -30.45
C ARG A 245 32.49 -25.86 -31.90
N CYS A 246 33.80 -25.86 -32.24
CA CYS A 246 34.27 -26.26 -33.56
C CYS A 246 35.50 -27.16 -33.42
N SER A 247 35.69 -28.05 -34.38
CA SER A 247 36.89 -28.90 -34.47
C SER A 247 37.26 -29.13 -35.91
N THR A 248 38.53 -29.17 -36.20
CA THR A 248 39.06 -29.49 -37.52
C THR A 248 40.18 -30.50 -37.42
N ASP A 249 40.26 -31.44 -38.39
CA ASP A 249 41.33 -32.40 -38.50
C ASP A 249 42.57 -31.75 -39.13
N TYR A 250 43.73 -32.15 -38.69
CA TYR A 250 44.99 -31.69 -39.27
C TYR A 250 45.99 -32.83 -39.50
N SER A 251 46.97 -32.60 -40.40
CA SER A 251 48.04 -33.57 -40.64
C SER A 251 49.04 -33.51 -39.50
N ASN A 252 49.26 -34.66 -38.81
CA ASN A 252 50.17 -34.76 -37.68
C ASN A 252 51.65 -34.77 -38.12
N ILE A 253 52.16 -33.62 -38.48
CA ILE A 253 53.56 -33.38 -38.77
C ILE A 253 54.16 -32.67 -37.56
N PRO A 254 55.26 -33.16 -36.94
CA PRO A 254 55.74 -32.65 -35.64
C PRO A 254 55.90 -31.14 -35.58
N ALA A 255 56.58 -30.50 -36.56
CA ALA A 255 56.75 -29.04 -36.57
C ALA A 255 55.40 -28.29 -36.69
N ARG A 256 54.47 -28.78 -37.54
CA ARG A 256 53.14 -28.23 -37.67
C ARG A 256 52.31 -28.39 -36.38
N THR A 257 52.35 -29.57 -35.77
CA THR A 257 51.65 -29.83 -34.52
C THR A 257 52.14 -28.92 -33.39
N ASN A 258 53.45 -28.71 -33.28
CA ASN A 258 54.05 -27.75 -32.36
C ASN A 258 53.51 -26.35 -32.57
N ASN A 259 53.44 -25.86 -33.81
CA ASN A 259 52.94 -24.53 -34.14
C ASN A 259 51.46 -24.35 -33.80
N LEU A 260 50.65 -25.39 -34.02
CA LEU A 260 49.24 -25.38 -33.67
C LEU A 260 49.05 -25.31 -32.15
N ILE A 261 49.82 -26.06 -31.39
CA ILE A 261 49.77 -26.08 -29.92
C ILE A 261 50.10 -24.66 -29.41
N LEU A 262 51.23 -24.07 -29.85
CA LEU A 262 51.63 -22.74 -29.39
C LEU A 262 50.57 -21.64 -29.72
N ALA A 263 49.94 -21.74 -30.85
CA ALA A 263 48.90 -20.79 -31.25
C ALA A 263 47.62 -21.02 -30.39
N CYS A 264 47.26 -22.30 -30.10
CA CYS A 264 46.11 -22.59 -29.22
C CYS A 264 46.37 -22.15 -27.79
N GLU A 265 47.56 -22.37 -27.25
CA GLU A 265 47.94 -21.94 -25.90
C GLU A 265 47.91 -20.41 -25.75
N ALA A 266 48.27 -19.66 -26.83
CA ALA A 266 48.20 -18.22 -26.81
C ALA A 266 46.78 -17.65 -26.76
N ILE A 267 45.78 -18.40 -27.21
CA ILE A 267 44.38 -17.94 -27.25
C ILE A 267 43.55 -18.61 -26.13
N ASP A 268 44.06 -19.65 -25.52
CA ASP A 268 43.34 -20.34 -24.45
C ASP A 268 43.12 -19.41 -23.25
N GLY A 269 41.89 -19.39 -22.75
CA GLY A 269 41.51 -18.50 -21.67
C GLY A 269 41.32 -17.02 -22.05
N TYR A 270 41.43 -16.62 -23.33
CA TYR A 270 41.19 -15.24 -23.76
C TYR A 270 39.72 -14.87 -23.58
N ILE A 271 39.44 -13.79 -22.87
CA ILE A 271 38.09 -13.29 -22.60
C ILE A 271 37.80 -12.14 -23.55
N ILE A 272 36.74 -12.28 -24.33
CA ILE A 272 36.24 -11.22 -25.23
C ILE A 272 35.09 -10.47 -24.52
N LYS A 273 35.29 -9.18 -24.31
CA LYS A 273 34.25 -8.31 -23.70
C LYS A 273 33.16 -7.97 -24.72
N PRO A 274 31.96 -7.58 -24.26
CA PRO A 274 30.90 -7.12 -25.14
C PRO A 274 31.34 -5.96 -26.04
N GLY A 275 31.22 -6.14 -27.36
CA GLY A 275 31.65 -5.14 -28.35
C GLY A 275 33.15 -5.15 -28.68
N GLU A 276 33.95 -5.98 -28.05
CA GLU A 276 35.38 -6.14 -28.37
C GLU A 276 35.57 -6.95 -29.65
N ILE A 277 36.62 -6.61 -30.40
CA ILE A 277 37.04 -7.31 -31.61
C ILE A 277 38.22 -8.22 -31.26
N PHE A 278 38.09 -9.53 -31.42
CA PHE A 278 39.18 -10.46 -31.26
C PHE A 278 40.07 -10.41 -32.48
N SER A 279 41.35 -10.01 -32.29
CA SER A 279 42.39 -10.04 -33.34
C SER A 279 43.33 -11.21 -33.06
N PHE A 280 43.16 -12.29 -33.84
CA PHE A 280 44.01 -13.46 -33.73
C PHE A 280 45.52 -13.13 -33.82
N ASN A 281 45.89 -12.23 -34.73
CA ASN A 281 47.32 -11.87 -34.91
C ASN A 281 47.88 -11.07 -33.74
N ASP A 282 47.07 -10.22 -33.12
CA ASP A 282 47.53 -9.46 -31.95
C ASP A 282 47.68 -10.37 -30.72
N VAL A 283 46.76 -11.31 -30.53
CA VAL A 283 46.81 -12.27 -29.39
C VAL A 283 47.94 -13.27 -29.54
N VAL A 284 48.07 -13.91 -30.68
CA VAL A 284 49.15 -14.90 -30.94
C VAL A 284 50.52 -14.25 -31.12
N GLY A 285 50.54 -13.02 -31.71
CA GLY A 285 51.73 -12.27 -31.97
C GLY A 285 52.56 -12.86 -33.11
N GLU A 286 53.80 -12.33 -33.25
CA GLU A 286 54.76 -12.82 -34.26
C GLU A 286 55.16 -14.25 -34.00
N ARG A 287 55.27 -15.08 -35.06
CA ARG A 287 55.67 -16.50 -35.06
C ARG A 287 57.14 -16.56 -35.26
N THR A 288 57.92 -16.49 -34.18
CA THR A 288 59.39 -16.47 -34.23
C THR A 288 59.96 -17.76 -33.67
N ALA A 289 61.20 -18.06 -34.05
CA ALA A 289 61.92 -19.22 -33.51
C ALA A 289 62.16 -19.13 -31.99
N GLU A 290 62.33 -17.88 -31.47
CA GLU A 290 62.50 -17.62 -30.04
C GLU A 290 61.27 -18.00 -29.23
N LYS A 291 60.07 -17.88 -29.83
CA LYS A 291 58.79 -18.34 -29.25
C LYS A 291 58.55 -19.82 -29.45
N GLY A 292 59.49 -20.55 -30.06
CA GLY A 292 59.39 -22.00 -30.25
C GLY A 292 58.70 -22.42 -31.54
N TYR A 293 58.29 -21.46 -32.43
CA TYR A 293 57.71 -21.84 -33.71
C TYR A 293 58.76 -22.48 -34.63
N GLN A 294 58.31 -23.46 -35.40
CA GLN A 294 59.15 -24.27 -36.29
C GLN A 294 58.70 -24.09 -37.72
N ASP A 295 59.66 -24.37 -38.66
CA ASP A 295 59.35 -24.35 -40.11
C ASP A 295 58.39 -25.48 -40.47
N ALA A 296 57.27 -25.09 -41.03
CA ALA A 296 56.26 -26.00 -41.60
C ALA A 296 55.68 -25.36 -42.87
N LEU A 297 55.00 -26.15 -43.67
CA LEU A 297 54.45 -25.68 -44.94
C LEU A 297 53.39 -24.58 -44.76
N ILE A 298 53.58 -23.47 -45.50
CA ILE A 298 52.60 -22.40 -45.70
C ILE A 298 52.26 -22.28 -47.18
N TYR A 299 51.13 -21.66 -47.48
CA TYR A 299 50.76 -21.23 -48.84
C TYR A 299 51.16 -19.79 -49.07
N SER A 300 52.06 -19.54 -50.01
CA SER A 300 52.52 -18.22 -50.37
C SER A 300 52.70 -18.13 -51.91
N GLY A 301 52.06 -17.13 -52.52
CA GLY A 301 52.11 -16.93 -53.98
C GLY A 301 51.64 -18.13 -54.80
N GLY A 302 50.68 -18.95 -54.28
CA GLY A 302 50.17 -20.15 -54.94
C GLY A 302 51.08 -21.39 -54.79
N LEU A 303 52.21 -21.28 -54.05
CA LEU A 303 53.14 -22.38 -53.82
C LEU A 303 53.12 -22.77 -52.35
N SER A 304 53.46 -24.05 -52.09
CA SER A 304 53.65 -24.56 -50.70
C SER A 304 55.15 -24.48 -50.36
N VAL A 305 55.49 -23.59 -49.41
CA VAL A 305 56.86 -23.33 -48.98
C VAL A 305 57.00 -23.46 -47.47
N PRO A 306 58.18 -23.93 -46.97
CA PRO A 306 58.40 -23.93 -45.53
C PRO A 306 58.62 -22.52 -45.00
N ALA A 307 57.99 -22.23 -43.85
CA ALA A 307 58.15 -20.99 -43.08
C ALA A 307 57.80 -21.20 -41.62
N LEU A 308 58.33 -20.34 -40.74
CA LEU A 308 58.02 -20.35 -39.33
C LEU A 308 56.50 -20.14 -39.10
N GLY A 309 55.94 -20.96 -38.21
CA GLY A 309 54.52 -20.92 -37.85
C GLY A 309 53.60 -21.54 -38.92
N GLY A 310 54.13 -22.35 -39.85
CA GLY A 310 53.28 -23.07 -40.82
C GLY A 310 52.20 -23.91 -40.11
N GLY A 311 50.96 -23.74 -40.57
CA GLY A 311 49.76 -24.40 -39.99
C GLY A 311 48.87 -23.50 -39.12
N VAL A 312 49.38 -22.41 -38.58
CA VAL A 312 48.67 -21.53 -37.63
C VAL A 312 47.39 -20.91 -38.22
N CYS A 313 47.31 -20.71 -39.55
CA CYS A 313 46.06 -20.27 -40.21
C CYS A 313 44.87 -21.20 -39.98
N GLN A 314 45.13 -22.48 -39.75
CA GLN A 314 44.08 -23.44 -39.42
C GLN A 314 43.47 -23.12 -38.07
N VAL A 315 44.24 -22.75 -37.03
CA VAL A 315 43.73 -22.32 -35.74
C VAL A 315 42.81 -21.11 -35.92
N ALA A 316 43.28 -20.08 -36.65
CA ALA A 316 42.49 -18.89 -36.94
C ALA A 316 41.18 -19.18 -37.68
N SER A 317 41.14 -20.22 -38.52
CA SER A 317 39.94 -20.58 -39.28
C SER A 317 38.99 -21.48 -38.48
N THR A 318 39.48 -22.07 -37.39
CA THR A 318 38.68 -22.97 -36.52
C THR A 318 37.97 -22.20 -35.43
N ILE A 319 38.50 -21.06 -35.01
CA ILE A 319 37.86 -20.15 -34.08
C ILE A 319 36.69 -19.45 -34.78
#